data_4a6b2a2333beb38eb8d33a306279fb12
#
_entry.id   4a6b2a2333beb38eb8d33a306279fb12
#
_cell.length_a   1.000
_cell.length_b   1.000
_cell.length_c   1.000
_cell.angle_alpha   90.00
_cell.angle_beta   90.00
_cell.angle_gamma   90.00
#
_symmetry.space_group_name_H-M   'P 1'
#
loop_
_entity.id
_entity.type
_entity.pdbx_description
1 polymer ?
#
loop_
_entity_poly.entity_id
_entity_poly.type
_entity_poly.pdbx_seq_one_letter_code
_entity_poly.pdbx_strand_id
1 'polypeptide(L)'
;MTVVAVDGPVGSGKSTVARRVAARLGYVYLDTGAMYRAVGLLATEAGVALDDEESVVALARSAGLRFDGDGRLFAGERDVSDAIRTLEMGAAASRVSALPGVRGLLVEEQRRLAGDTDIVMEGRDIGTNVFPGAAVKVYLTARPDVRAARRAAELRAKGDEVDETQVLAALLERDRRDSTRAVAPLRRAADAVELETSGMTLDEVVEAVAGIARRQVGP
;
A
#
# COMPACT_ATOMS: atom_id res chain seq x y z
N MET A 1 14.11 10.48 -12.81
CA MET A 1 13.26 9.69 -11.87
C MET A 1 12.07 9.13 -12.62
N THR A 2 11.92 7.83 -12.63
CA THR A 2 10.76 7.11 -13.16
C THR A 2 9.93 6.58 -12.02
N VAL A 3 8.63 6.89 -11.99
CA VAL A 3 7.69 6.34 -11.02
C VAL A 3 6.78 5.33 -11.69
N VAL A 4 6.77 4.10 -11.15
CA VAL A 4 5.79 3.07 -11.47
C VAL A 4 4.79 3.00 -10.32
N ALA A 5 3.60 3.53 -10.54
CA ALA A 5 2.50 3.53 -9.56
C ALA A 5 1.68 2.24 -9.68
N VAL A 6 1.56 1.48 -8.58
CA VAL A 6 0.75 0.26 -8.51
C VAL A 6 -0.35 0.46 -7.48
N ASP A 7 -1.53 0.85 -7.94
CA ASP A 7 -2.70 1.08 -7.09
C ASP A 7 -3.70 -0.08 -7.16
N GLY A 8 -4.63 -0.12 -6.22
CA GLY A 8 -5.72 -1.11 -6.23
C GLY A 8 -6.22 -1.49 -4.84
N PRO A 9 -7.31 -2.27 -4.75
CA PRO A 9 -7.96 -2.64 -3.50
C PRO A 9 -7.10 -3.56 -2.63
N VAL A 10 -7.51 -3.75 -1.38
CA VAL A 10 -6.80 -4.64 -0.45
C VAL A 10 -6.84 -6.10 -0.94
N GLY A 11 -5.76 -6.86 -0.74
CA GLY A 11 -5.69 -8.28 -1.14
C GLY A 11 -5.50 -8.53 -2.64
N SER A 12 -5.32 -7.49 -3.49
CA SER A 12 -5.08 -7.67 -4.94
C SER A 12 -3.65 -8.14 -5.29
N GLY A 13 -2.77 -8.32 -4.31
CA GLY A 13 -1.40 -8.82 -4.53
C GLY A 13 -0.37 -7.74 -4.84
N LYS A 14 -0.72 -6.44 -4.72
CA LYS A 14 0.16 -5.31 -5.06
C LYS A 14 1.55 -5.39 -4.46
N SER A 15 1.68 -5.68 -3.17
CA SER A 15 2.96 -5.68 -2.46
C SER A 15 3.93 -6.72 -3.04
N THR A 16 3.42 -7.93 -3.28
CA THR A 16 4.23 -9.00 -3.87
C THR A 16 4.62 -8.68 -5.30
N VAL A 17 3.66 -8.19 -6.11
CA VAL A 17 3.88 -7.82 -7.50
C VAL A 17 4.85 -6.64 -7.60
N ALA A 18 4.59 -5.54 -6.90
CA ALA A 18 5.39 -4.32 -6.95
C ALA A 18 6.85 -4.58 -6.52
N ARG A 19 7.06 -5.36 -5.46
CA ARG A 19 8.41 -5.75 -5.01
C ARG A 19 9.15 -6.55 -6.09
N ARG A 20 8.51 -7.54 -6.72
CA ARG A 20 9.13 -8.35 -7.78
C ARG A 20 9.36 -7.56 -9.06
N VAL A 21 8.46 -6.63 -9.39
CA VAL A 21 8.63 -5.72 -10.52
C VAL A 21 9.81 -4.77 -10.27
N ALA A 22 9.90 -4.20 -9.07
CA ALA A 22 11.04 -3.33 -8.70
C ALA A 22 12.38 -4.06 -8.85
N ALA A 23 12.48 -5.28 -8.27
CA ALA A 23 13.68 -6.11 -8.42
C ALA A 23 14.02 -6.41 -9.89
N ARG A 24 13.01 -6.66 -10.74
CA ARG A 24 13.19 -6.96 -12.16
C ARG A 24 13.62 -5.76 -13.00
N LEU A 25 13.19 -4.55 -12.59
CA LEU A 25 13.55 -3.31 -13.26
C LEU A 25 14.83 -2.66 -12.69
N GLY A 26 15.35 -3.15 -11.57
CA GLY A 26 16.44 -2.51 -10.84
C GLY A 26 16.02 -1.22 -10.14
N TYR A 27 14.73 -1.08 -9.79
CA TYR A 27 14.13 0.11 -9.16
C TYR A 27 13.99 -0.10 -7.65
N VAL A 28 13.94 1.00 -6.92
CA VAL A 28 13.60 0.98 -5.48
C VAL A 28 12.12 0.58 -5.30
N TYR A 29 11.80 -0.16 -4.25
CA TYR A 29 10.44 -0.51 -3.88
C TYR A 29 9.98 0.27 -2.65
N LEU A 30 8.77 0.85 -2.68
CA LEU A 30 8.17 1.51 -1.53
C LEU A 30 6.73 1.03 -1.27
N ASP A 31 6.51 0.44 -0.07
CA ASP A 31 5.19 0.09 0.49
C ASP A 31 4.61 1.29 1.25
N THR A 32 3.83 2.14 0.59
CA THR A 32 3.22 3.29 1.28
C THR A 32 2.20 2.86 2.33
N GLY A 33 1.54 1.74 2.12
CA GLY A 33 0.62 1.16 3.11
C GLY A 33 1.29 0.78 4.42
N ALA A 34 2.59 0.45 4.41
CA ALA A 34 3.36 0.19 5.62
C ALA A 34 3.47 1.46 6.48
N MET A 35 3.64 2.64 5.87
CA MET A 35 3.72 3.91 6.60
C MET A 35 2.43 4.21 7.37
N TYR A 36 1.26 4.05 6.72
CA TYR A 36 -0.03 4.21 7.41
C TYR A 36 -0.24 3.17 8.50
N ARG A 37 0.23 1.92 8.30
CA ARG A 37 0.18 0.88 9.34
C ARG A 37 1.08 1.20 10.53
N ALA A 38 2.26 1.79 10.29
CA ALA A 38 3.15 2.23 11.36
C ALA A 38 2.52 3.35 12.19
N VAL A 39 1.91 4.35 11.54
CA VAL A 39 1.16 5.40 12.26
C VAL A 39 0.02 4.79 13.07
N GLY A 40 -0.74 3.83 12.51
CA GLY A 40 -1.79 3.12 13.24
C GLY A 40 -1.25 2.35 14.44
N LEU A 41 -0.11 1.67 14.31
CA LEU A 41 0.57 0.97 15.41
C LEU A 41 0.94 1.94 16.53
N LEU A 42 1.63 3.03 16.19
CA LEU A 42 2.08 4.03 17.17
C LEU A 42 0.90 4.65 17.91
N ALA A 43 -0.19 4.98 17.22
CA ALA A 43 -1.41 5.50 17.84
C ALA A 43 -2.06 4.48 18.78
N THR A 44 -2.14 3.22 18.38
CA THR A 44 -2.69 2.13 19.21
C THR A 44 -1.84 1.91 20.47
N GLU A 45 -0.51 1.85 20.33
CA GLU A 45 0.42 1.67 21.45
C GLU A 45 0.41 2.86 22.43
N ALA A 46 0.20 4.07 21.93
CA ALA A 46 0.08 5.27 22.74
C ALA A 46 -1.31 5.45 23.38
N GLY A 47 -2.28 4.56 23.09
CA GLY A 47 -3.65 4.70 23.55
C GLY A 47 -4.40 5.89 22.94
N VAL A 48 -3.93 6.40 21.79
CA VAL A 48 -4.57 7.52 21.07
C VAL A 48 -5.70 7.00 20.19
N ALA A 49 -6.84 7.67 20.23
CA ALA A 49 -7.98 7.33 19.37
C ALA A 49 -7.60 7.57 17.90
N LEU A 50 -7.88 6.57 17.03
CA LEU A 50 -7.48 6.60 15.61
C LEU A 50 -8.24 7.64 14.76
N ASP A 51 -9.19 8.36 15.34
CA ASP A 51 -9.94 9.47 14.78
C ASP A 51 -9.60 10.83 15.43
N ASP A 52 -8.72 10.84 16.43
CA ASP A 52 -8.11 12.06 16.96
C ASP A 52 -6.98 12.52 16.03
N GLU A 53 -7.36 13.32 15.03
CA GLU A 53 -6.45 13.77 13.97
C GLU A 53 -5.22 14.51 14.51
N GLU A 54 -5.42 15.41 15.48
CA GLU A 54 -4.34 16.24 16.03
C GLU A 54 -3.26 15.37 16.70
N SER A 55 -3.68 14.46 17.58
CA SER A 55 -2.79 13.54 18.29
C SER A 55 -2.10 12.56 17.35
N VAL A 56 -2.84 12.00 16.36
CA VAL A 56 -2.29 11.06 15.36
C VAL A 56 -1.27 11.76 14.45
N VAL A 57 -1.53 13.00 14.01
CA VAL A 57 -0.58 13.80 13.23
C VAL A 57 0.70 14.10 14.03
N ALA A 58 0.56 14.45 15.32
CA ALA A 58 1.71 14.68 16.18
C ALA A 58 2.60 13.43 16.31
N LEU A 59 1.99 12.26 16.55
CA LEU A 59 2.68 10.97 16.57
C LEU A 59 3.35 10.65 15.22
N ALA A 60 2.64 10.81 14.11
CA ALA A 60 3.17 10.54 12.78
C ALA A 60 4.38 11.43 12.45
N ARG A 61 4.34 12.71 12.89
CA ARG A 61 5.42 13.67 12.67
C ARG A 61 6.67 13.33 13.48
N SER A 62 6.51 12.85 14.72
CA SER A 62 7.63 12.44 15.59
C SER A 62 8.13 11.03 15.30
N ALA A 63 7.42 10.24 14.50
CA ALA A 63 7.70 8.82 14.27
C ALA A 63 9.07 8.55 13.63
N GLY A 64 9.63 9.49 12.87
CA GLY A 64 10.91 9.29 12.18
C GLY A 64 10.89 8.06 11.26
N LEU A 65 9.83 7.94 10.43
CA LEU A 65 9.66 6.78 9.55
C LEU A 65 10.77 6.72 8.50
N ARG A 66 11.43 5.58 8.39
CA ARG A 66 12.46 5.32 7.37
C ARG A 66 12.41 3.89 6.90
N PHE A 67 12.72 3.66 5.63
CA PHE A 67 12.98 2.33 5.09
C PHE A 67 14.49 2.10 5.02
N ASP A 68 14.93 0.87 5.29
CA ASP A 68 16.30 0.45 5.01
C ASP A 68 16.44 -0.12 3.57
N GLY A 69 17.67 -0.56 3.23
CA GLY A 69 17.98 -1.11 1.91
C GLY A 69 17.22 -2.41 1.58
N ASP A 70 16.74 -3.13 2.60
CA ASP A 70 15.97 -4.37 2.46
C ASP A 70 14.44 -4.11 2.42
N GLY A 71 14.03 -2.84 2.54
CA GLY A 71 12.63 -2.42 2.56
C GLY A 71 11.94 -2.69 3.89
N ARG A 72 12.68 -2.85 4.99
CA ARG A 72 12.14 -2.88 6.35
C ARG A 72 11.81 -1.46 6.80
N LEU A 73 10.71 -1.31 7.53
CA LEU A 73 10.25 -0.02 8.03
C LEU A 73 10.62 0.16 9.50
N PHE A 74 11.23 1.29 9.79
CA PHE A 74 11.59 1.71 11.14
C PHE A 74 10.77 2.93 11.56
N ALA A 75 10.43 2.97 12.85
CA ALA A 75 9.92 4.15 13.55
C ALA A 75 11.01 4.56 14.57
N GLY A 76 11.74 5.66 14.29
CA GLY A 76 12.99 5.93 14.97
C GLY A 76 13.98 4.77 14.76
N GLU A 77 14.48 4.21 15.87
CA GLU A 77 15.40 3.06 15.84
C GLU A 77 14.69 1.71 15.89
N ARG A 78 13.38 1.69 16.12
CA ARG A 78 12.60 0.46 16.25
C ARG A 78 12.17 -0.06 14.88
N ASP A 79 12.52 -1.30 14.55
CA ASP A 79 11.96 -2.03 13.43
C ASP A 79 10.51 -2.42 13.73
N VAL A 80 9.58 -1.95 12.91
CA VAL A 80 8.14 -2.21 13.04
C VAL A 80 7.59 -3.10 11.93
N SER A 81 8.46 -3.60 11.05
CA SER A 81 8.08 -4.31 9.81
C SER A 81 7.16 -5.49 10.03
N ASP A 82 7.37 -6.26 11.10
CA ASP A 82 6.54 -7.45 11.40
C ASP A 82 5.30 -7.06 12.19
N ALA A 83 5.43 -6.15 13.17
CA ALA A 83 4.32 -5.69 14.02
C ALA A 83 3.18 -5.06 13.21
N ILE A 84 3.48 -4.39 12.09
CA ILE A 84 2.48 -3.74 11.23
C ILE A 84 1.73 -4.69 10.28
N ARG A 85 2.01 -6.01 10.29
CA ARG A 85 1.44 -6.97 9.30
C ARG A 85 0.20 -7.71 9.78
N THR A 86 -0.40 -7.30 10.88
CA THR A 86 -1.64 -7.88 11.43
C THR A 86 -2.90 -7.38 10.72
N LEU A 87 -4.03 -8.05 10.93
CA LEU A 87 -5.34 -7.57 10.46
C LEU A 87 -5.74 -6.27 11.16
N GLU A 88 -5.45 -6.18 12.46
CA GLU A 88 -5.72 -5.00 13.27
C GLU A 88 -4.99 -3.76 12.72
N MET A 89 -3.70 -3.87 12.45
CA MET A 89 -2.93 -2.77 11.86
C MET A 89 -3.40 -2.43 10.44
N GLY A 90 -3.94 -3.41 9.73
CA GLY A 90 -4.62 -3.16 8.46
C GLY A 90 -5.88 -2.29 8.60
N ALA A 91 -6.68 -2.52 9.65
CA ALA A 91 -7.87 -1.72 9.97
C ALA A 91 -7.48 -0.33 10.51
N ALA A 92 -6.48 -0.25 11.39
CA ALA A 92 -5.94 1.01 11.91
C ALA A 92 -5.42 1.90 10.76
N ALA A 93 -4.63 1.35 9.83
CA ALA A 93 -4.16 2.07 8.65
C ALA A 93 -5.29 2.67 7.82
N SER A 94 -6.39 1.93 7.62
CA SER A 94 -7.56 2.43 6.88
C SER A 94 -8.24 3.60 7.61
N ARG A 95 -8.29 3.57 8.96
CA ARG A 95 -8.85 4.68 9.77
C ARG A 95 -7.94 5.91 9.72
N VAL A 96 -6.67 5.79 10.07
CA VAL A 96 -5.75 6.94 10.08
C VAL A 96 -5.53 7.51 8.68
N SER A 97 -5.63 6.70 7.61
CA SER A 97 -5.53 7.18 6.24
C SER A 97 -6.74 8.00 5.77
N ALA A 98 -7.84 8.03 6.52
CA ALA A 98 -8.98 8.90 6.26
C ALA A 98 -8.76 10.33 6.81
N LEU A 99 -7.80 10.52 7.72
CA LEU A 99 -7.49 11.82 8.33
C LEU A 99 -6.68 12.69 7.35
N PRO A 100 -7.19 13.88 6.96
CA PRO A 100 -6.52 14.74 5.98
C PRO A 100 -5.09 15.15 6.37
N GLY A 101 -4.87 15.50 7.64
CA GLY A 101 -3.55 15.91 8.15
C GLY A 101 -2.53 14.79 8.12
N VAL A 102 -2.92 13.54 8.47
CA VAL A 102 -2.05 12.36 8.36
C VAL A 102 -1.69 12.10 6.90
N ARG A 103 -2.69 12.23 6.00
CA ARG A 103 -2.44 12.06 4.56
C ARG A 103 -1.47 13.10 4.02
N GLY A 104 -1.69 14.39 4.35
CA GLY A 104 -0.80 15.46 3.92
C GLY A 104 0.65 15.17 4.30
N LEU A 105 0.88 14.86 5.58
CA LEU A 105 2.20 14.53 6.10
C LEU A 105 2.83 13.31 5.39
N LEU A 106 2.08 12.20 5.27
CA LEU A 106 2.65 10.99 4.68
C LEU A 106 2.84 11.09 3.16
N VAL A 107 2.02 11.84 2.45
CA VAL A 107 2.23 12.10 1.00
C VAL A 107 3.51 12.91 0.77
N GLU A 108 3.78 13.93 1.59
CA GLU A 108 5.04 14.68 1.55
C GLU A 108 6.23 13.75 1.80
N GLU A 109 6.13 12.90 2.81
CA GLU A 109 7.19 11.95 3.16
C GLU A 109 7.40 10.89 2.06
N GLN A 110 6.35 10.38 1.43
CA GLN A 110 6.43 9.47 0.29
C GLN A 110 7.17 10.11 -0.90
N ARG A 111 6.88 11.37 -1.19
CA ARG A 111 7.57 12.13 -2.24
C ARG A 111 9.04 12.36 -1.90
N ARG A 112 9.33 12.69 -0.65
CA ARG A 112 10.70 12.86 -0.15
C ARG A 112 11.51 11.57 -0.26
N LEU A 113 10.91 10.43 0.13
CA LEU A 113 11.54 9.11 0.05
C LEU A 113 11.78 8.64 -1.38
N ALA A 114 10.94 9.04 -2.33
CA ALA A 114 11.15 8.76 -3.74
C ALA A 114 12.39 9.49 -4.27
N GLY A 115 12.65 10.71 -3.80
CA GLY A 115 13.81 11.51 -4.23
C GLY A 115 13.91 11.60 -5.75
N ASP A 116 15.11 11.39 -6.27
CA ASP A 116 15.39 11.36 -7.71
C ASP A 116 15.62 9.94 -8.26
N THR A 117 15.26 8.89 -7.48
CA THR A 117 15.48 7.51 -7.86
C THR A 117 14.33 6.94 -8.69
N ASP A 118 14.62 5.94 -9.51
CA ASP A 118 13.59 5.17 -10.19
C ASP A 118 12.93 4.23 -9.18
N ILE A 119 11.59 4.27 -9.08
CA ILE A 119 10.86 3.66 -7.98
C ILE A 119 9.57 2.96 -8.44
N VAL A 120 9.28 1.80 -7.86
CA VAL A 120 7.97 1.16 -7.87
C VAL A 120 7.30 1.43 -6.54
N MET A 121 6.20 2.15 -6.58
CA MET A 121 5.46 2.54 -5.39
C MET A 121 4.07 1.92 -5.41
N GLU A 122 3.68 1.28 -4.32
CA GLU A 122 2.34 0.71 -4.19
C GLU A 122 1.47 1.47 -3.19
N GLY A 123 0.17 1.53 -3.49
CA GLY A 123 -0.78 2.20 -2.60
C GLY A 123 -2.24 2.06 -3.00
N ARG A 124 -2.98 3.17 -2.86
CA ARG A 124 -4.40 3.33 -3.22
C ARG A 124 -4.64 4.51 -4.16
N ASP A 125 -3.72 5.45 -4.12
CA ASP A 125 -3.83 6.76 -4.74
C ASP A 125 -2.48 7.29 -5.21
N ILE A 126 -1.53 6.40 -5.51
CA ILE A 126 -0.21 6.80 -5.98
C ILE A 126 -0.35 7.54 -7.31
N GLY A 127 -1.01 6.94 -8.29
CA GLY A 127 -1.20 7.51 -9.61
C GLY A 127 -2.27 8.61 -9.71
N THR A 128 -3.07 8.84 -8.65
CA THR A 128 -4.11 9.88 -8.64
C THR A 128 -3.76 11.09 -7.77
N ASN A 129 -2.91 10.90 -6.75
CA ASN A 129 -2.64 11.93 -5.74
C ASN A 129 -1.14 12.10 -5.41
N VAL A 130 -0.42 11.01 -5.13
CA VAL A 130 0.99 11.10 -4.72
C VAL A 130 1.86 11.51 -5.91
N PHE A 131 1.77 10.80 -7.02
CA PHE A 131 2.45 11.07 -8.29
C PHE A 131 1.46 11.03 -9.45
N PRO A 132 0.61 12.05 -9.61
CA PRO A 132 -0.33 12.13 -10.72
C PRO A 132 0.35 12.19 -12.09
N GLY A 133 1.62 12.58 -12.15
CA GLY A 133 2.47 12.56 -13.34
C GLY A 133 3.34 11.30 -13.47
N ALA A 134 3.06 10.21 -12.72
CA ALA A 134 3.82 8.97 -12.83
C ALA A 134 3.86 8.45 -14.27
N ALA A 135 5.05 8.06 -14.74
CA ALA A 135 5.25 7.59 -16.10
C ALA A 135 4.49 6.28 -16.38
N VAL A 136 4.32 5.45 -15.35
CA VAL A 136 3.60 4.18 -15.43
C VAL A 136 2.56 4.13 -14.33
N LYS A 137 1.30 3.85 -14.68
CA LYS A 137 0.21 3.65 -13.73
C LYS A 137 -0.49 2.35 -14.01
N VAL A 138 -0.51 1.47 -13.01
CA VAL A 138 -1.22 0.19 -13.05
C VAL A 138 -2.24 0.15 -11.92
N TYR A 139 -3.47 -0.18 -12.24
CA TYR A 139 -4.51 -0.47 -11.26
C TYR A 139 -4.72 -1.98 -11.19
N LEU A 140 -4.20 -2.60 -10.12
CA LEU A 140 -4.22 -4.03 -9.93
C LEU A 140 -5.48 -4.44 -9.18
N THR A 141 -6.33 -5.27 -9.79
CA THR A 141 -7.58 -5.72 -9.19
C THR A 141 -7.75 -7.24 -9.29
N ALA A 142 -8.65 -7.79 -8.51
CA ALA A 142 -9.13 -9.17 -8.59
C ALA A 142 -10.52 -9.25 -7.94
N ARG A 143 -11.30 -10.30 -8.27
CA ARG A 143 -12.58 -10.54 -7.63
C ARG A 143 -12.45 -10.61 -6.11
N PRO A 144 -13.46 -10.14 -5.35
CA PRO A 144 -13.41 -10.12 -3.88
C PRO A 144 -13.15 -11.50 -3.25
N ASP A 145 -13.77 -12.56 -3.78
CA ASP A 145 -13.57 -13.94 -3.33
C ASP A 145 -12.11 -14.39 -3.47
N VAL A 146 -11.51 -14.12 -4.64
CA VAL A 146 -10.10 -14.43 -4.90
C VAL A 146 -9.16 -13.66 -3.97
N ARG A 147 -9.45 -12.38 -3.72
CA ARG A 147 -8.65 -11.56 -2.80
C ARG A 147 -8.76 -12.05 -1.35
N ALA A 148 -9.96 -12.48 -0.93
CA ALA A 148 -10.18 -13.06 0.38
C ALA A 148 -9.42 -14.38 0.54
N ALA A 149 -9.50 -15.27 -0.45
CA ALA A 149 -8.78 -16.54 -0.45
C ALA A 149 -7.24 -16.33 -0.38
N ARG A 150 -6.70 -15.41 -1.19
CA ARG A 150 -5.27 -15.04 -1.13
C ARG A 150 -4.87 -14.55 0.27
N ARG A 151 -5.67 -13.66 0.85
CA ARG A 151 -5.39 -13.12 2.19
C ARG A 151 -5.52 -14.18 3.28
N ALA A 152 -6.51 -15.06 3.21
CA ALA A 152 -6.67 -16.19 4.13
C ALA A 152 -5.47 -17.14 4.07
N ALA A 153 -4.97 -17.44 2.87
CA ALA A 153 -3.76 -18.25 2.69
C ALA A 153 -2.52 -17.59 3.32
N GLU A 154 -2.34 -16.27 3.16
CA GLU A 154 -1.25 -15.53 3.80
C GLU A 154 -1.30 -15.60 5.34
N LEU A 155 -2.49 -15.48 5.92
CA LEU A 155 -2.69 -15.53 7.37
C LEU A 155 -2.46 -16.96 7.91
N ARG A 156 -3.00 -17.98 7.23
CA ARG A 156 -2.76 -19.39 7.60
C ARG A 156 -1.29 -19.77 7.54
N ALA A 157 -0.55 -19.24 6.56
CA ALA A 157 0.90 -19.46 6.47
C ALA A 157 1.69 -18.87 7.64
N LYS A 158 1.09 -17.91 8.38
CA LYS A 158 1.65 -17.35 9.62
C LYS A 158 1.19 -18.07 10.89
N GLY A 159 0.34 -19.08 10.76
CA GLY A 159 -0.20 -19.85 11.88
C GLY A 159 -1.53 -19.33 12.44
N ASP A 160 -2.14 -18.33 11.78
CA ASP A 160 -3.43 -17.80 12.22
C ASP A 160 -4.58 -18.79 11.85
N GLU A 161 -5.53 -18.97 12.75
CA GLU A 161 -6.83 -19.56 12.42
C GLU A 161 -7.69 -18.54 11.68
N VAL A 162 -8.17 -18.90 10.49
CA VAL A 162 -8.80 -17.92 9.58
C VAL A 162 -10.13 -18.43 9.04
N ASP A 163 -11.18 -17.67 9.30
CA ASP A 163 -12.48 -17.78 8.62
C ASP A 163 -12.48 -16.88 7.37
N GLU A 164 -12.55 -17.47 6.19
CA GLU A 164 -12.56 -16.75 4.91
C GLU A 164 -13.75 -15.80 4.77
N THR A 165 -14.90 -16.13 5.38
CA THR A 165 -16.10 -15.27 5.36
C THR A 165 -15.83 -13.97 6.11
N GLN A 166 -15.16 -14.06 7.26
CA GLN A 166 -14.76 -12.88 8.05
C GLN A 166 -13.70 -12.06 7.31
N VAL A 167 -12.74 -12.73 6.66
CA VAL A 167 -11.72 -12.05 5.83
C VAL A 167 -12.39 -11.30 4.68
N LEU A 168 -13.33 -11.93 3.97
CA LEU A 168 -14.06 -11.27 2.87
C LEU A 168 -14.83 -10.05 3.37
N ALA A 169 -15.57 -10.18 4.47
CA ALA A 169 -16.33 -9.06 5.05
C ALA A 169 -15.39 -7.89 5.43
N ALA A 170 -14.26 -8.18 6.08
CA ALA A 170 -13.26 -7.19 6.45
C ALA A 170 -12.62 -6.49 5.23
N LEU A 171 -12.36 -7.23 4.14
CA LEU A 171 -11.85 -6.67 2.90
C LEU A 171 -12.86 -5.73 2.23
N LEU A 172 -14.12 -6.14 2.13
CA LEU A 172 -15.18 -5.32 1.53
C LEU A 172 -15.42 -4.04 2.31
N GLU A 173 -15.45 -4.12 3.64
CA GLU A 173 -15.60 -2.94 4.49
C GLU A 173 -14.41 -1.97 4.36
N ARG A 174 -13.20 -2.52 4.25
CA ARG A 174 -12.01 -1.72 4.02
C ARG A 174 -12.02 -1.03 2.65
N ASP A 175 -12.37 -1.77 1.58
CA ASP A 175 -12.48 -1.22 0.23
C ASP A 175 -13.55 -0.12 0.18
N ARG A 176 -14.69 -0.32 0.89
CA ARG A 176 -15.72 0.71 1.02
C ARG A 176 -15.16 1.97 1.67
N ARG A 177 -14.47 1.86 2.80
CA ARG A 177 -13.84 3.03 3.47
C ARG A 177 -12.79 3.70 2.58
N ASP A 178 -11.90 2.93 1.96
CA ASP A 178 -10.85 3.45 1.11
C ASP A 178 -11.43 4.18 -0.13
N SER A 179 -12.56 3.71 -0.70
CA SER A 179 -13.20 4.29 -1.88
C SER A 179 -14.14 5.47 -1.58
N THR A 180 -14.70 5.55 -0.37
CA THR A 180 -15.65 6.60 0.01
C THR A 180 -15.04 7.72 0.86
N ARG A 181 -13.75 7.63 1.24
CA ARG A 181 -13.10 8.68 2.01
C ARG A 181 -13.08 10.00 1.22
N ALA A 182 -13.23 11.12 1.94
CA ALA A 182 -13.36 12.46 1.34
C ALA A 182 -12.07 12.91 0.61
N VAL A 183 -10.91 12.50 1.12
CA VAL A 183 -9.60 12.91 0.57
C VAL A 183 -8.91 11.72 -0.08
N ALA A 184 -8.53 11.88 -1.34
CA ALA A 184 -7.81 10.91 -2.16
C ALA A 184 -8.41 9.49 -2.10
N PRO A 185 -9.69 9.30 -2.48
CA PRO A 185 -10.34 7.99 -2.47
C PRO A 185 -9.62 6.98 -3.36
N LEU A 186 -9.73 5.70 -2.99
CA LEU A 186 -9.30 4.61 -3.86
C LEU A 186 -10.08 4.66 -5.16
N ARG A 187 -9.41 5.02 -6.23
CA ARG A 187 -9.95 5.03 -7.60
C ARG A 187 -8.85 4.79 -8.62
N ARG A 188 -9.20 4.20 -9.73
CA ARG A 188 -8.28 4.08 -10.86
C ARG A 188 -8.00 5.46 -11.46
N ALA A 189 -6.73 5.80 -11.71
CA ALA A 189 -6.39 6.97 -12.50
C ALA A 189 -6.89 6.78 -13.96
N ALA A 190 -7.29 7.86 -14.62
CA ALA A 190 -7.89 7.80 -15.95
C ALA A 190 -6.94 7.19 -17.00
N ASP A 191 -5.64 7.41 -16.83
CA ASP A 191 -4.54 6.93 -17.66
C ASP A 191 -3.89 5.62 -17.13
N ALA A 192 -4.43 5.02 -16.06
CA ALA A 192 -3.91 3.76 -15.54
C ALA A 192 -4.39 2.56 -16.36
N VAL A 193 -3.45 1.65 -16.64
CA VAL A 193 -3.79 0.33 -17.18
C VAL A 193 -4.40 -0.51 -16.06
N GLU A 194 -5.63 -0.93 -16.26
CA GLU A 194 -6.29 -1.87 -15.34
C GLU A 194 -5.86 -3.30 -15.66
N LEU A 195 -5.43 -4.02 -14.62
CA LEU A 195 -5.05 -5.42 -14.73
C LEU A 195 -5.87 -6.26 -13.73
N GLU A 196 -6.81 -7.02 -14.25
CA GLU A 196 -7.62 -7.99 -13.52
C GLU A 196 -6.85 -9.31 -13.40
N THR A 197 -6.60 -9.78 -12.17
CA THR A 197 -5.65 -10.86 -11.90
C THR A 197 -6.27 -12.11 -11.30
N SER A 198 -7.60 -12.26 -11.30
CA SER A 198 -8.28 -13.40 -10.66
C SER A 198 -7.88 -14.75 -11.26
N GLY A 199 -7.64 -14.79 -12.57
CA GLY A 199 -7.23 -16.00 -13.28
C GLY A 199 -5.74 -16.09 -13.59
N MET A 200 -4.91 -15.19 -13.03
CA MET A 200 -3.49 -15.13 -13.35
C MET A 200 -2.62 -15.68 -12.21
N THR A 201 -1.54 -16.34 -12.56
CA THR A 201 -0.46 -16.66 -11.64
C THR A 201 0.33 -15.42 -11.27
N LEU A 202 1.05 -15.46 -10.15
CA LEU A 202 1.88 -14.34 -9.72
C LEU A 202 2.94 -13.96 -10.78
N ASP A 203 3.55 -14.94 -11.43
CA ASP A 203 4.58 -14.70 -12.45
C ASP A 203 3.99 -14.00 -13.69
N GLU A 204 2.82 -14.41 -14.15
CA GLU A 204 2.11 -13.74 -15.24
C GLU A 204 1.77 -12.29 -14.92
N VAL A 205 1.33 -12.01 -13.69
CA VAL A 205 1.04 -10.63 -13.25
C VAL A 205 2.31 -9.79 -13.22
N VAL A 206 3.41 -10.32 -12.69
CA VAL A 206 4.70 -9.62 -12.64
C VAL A 206 5.22 -9.32 -14.05
N GLU A 207 5.13 -10.28 -14.98
CA GLU A 207 5.51 -10.07 -16.38
C GLU A 207 4.63 -9.01 -17.06
N ALA A 208 3.31 -9.07 -16.84
CA ALA A 208 2.40 -8.09 -17.42
C ALA A 208 2.74 -6.67 -16.94
N VAL A 209 2.93 -6.47 -15.63
CA VAL A 209 3.26 -5.15 -15.07
C VAL A 209 4.65 -4.68 -15.52
N ALA A 210 5.65 -5.54 -15.50
CA ALA A 210 7.00 -5.20 -16.00
C ALA A 210 6.98 -4.89 -17.50
N GLY A 211 6.19 -5.61 -18.29
CA GLY A 211 5.99 -5.34 -19.71
C GLY A 211 5.31 -3.99 -19.98
N ILE A 212 4.32 -3.60 -19.15
CA ILE A 212 3.69 -2.28 -19.22
C ILE A 212 4.76 -1.21 -18.94
N ALA A 213 5.54 -1.38 -17.86
CA ALA A 213 6.56 -0.42 -17.48
C ALA A 213 7.59 -0.22 -18.60
N ARG A 214 8.16 -1.29 -19.16
CA ARG A 214 9.14 -1.21 -20.26
C ARG A 214 8.61 -0.49 -21.50
N ARG A 215 7.33 -0.71 -21.85
CA ARG A 215 6.73 -0.03 -23.02
C ARG A 215 6.50 1.46 -22.83
N GLN A 216 6.23 1.89 -21.58
CA GLN A 216 5.91 3.30 -21.29
C GLN A 216 7.15 4.13 -20.98
N VAL A 217 8.21 3.50 -20.45
CA VAL A 217 9.46 4.22 -20.06
C VAL A 217 10.52 4.16 -21.17
N GLY A 218 10.38 3.22 -22.11
CA GLY A 218 11.42 2.95 -23.11
C GLY A 218 12.54 2.06 -22.56
N PRO A 219 13.50 1.67 -23.43
CA PRO A 219 14.69 0.93 -23.00
C PRO A 219 15.63 1.79 -22.18
#